data_765899aa9bd1b92060748a9481c2936d
#
_entry.id   765899aa9bd1b92060748a9481c2936d
#
_cell.length_a   1.000
_cell.length_b   1.000
_cell.length_c   1.000
_cell.angle_alpha   90.00
_cell.angle_beta   90.00
_cell.angle_gamma   90.00
#
_symmetry.space_group_name_H-M   'P 1'
#
loop_
_entity.id
_entity.type
_entity.pdbx_description
1 polymer ?
#
loop_
_entity_poly.entity_id
_entity_poly.type
_entity_poly.pdbx_seq_one_letter_code
_entity_poly.pdbx_strand_id
1 'polypeptide(L)'
;WVVDENADHELLLAHRQETNKRKALLDKAMSILNDREKEILFDRRLNEEPKTLEELSQKFKISRERIRQIENRAFEKLQKEMLEQAKEQKLISVN
;
A
#
# COMPACT_ATOMS: atom_id res chain seq x y z
N TRP A 1 -7.22 -4.39 -33.48
CA TRP A 1 -6.25 -5.15 -32.75
C TRP A 1 -6.94 -6.13 -31.85
N VAL A 2 -7.40 -7.03 -32.44
CA VAL A 2 -8.10 -8.03 -31.70
C VAL A 2 -7.09 -8.97 -31.10
N VAL A 3 -7.11 -9.01 -29.84
CA VAL A 3 -6.22 -9.89 -29.13
C VAL A 3 -6.85 -11.24 -29.03
N ASP A 4 -6.05 -12.24 -29.05
CA ASP A 4 -6.49 -13.58 -28.81
C ASP A 4 -7.18 -13.62 -27.42
N GLU A 5 -8.43 -14.00 -27.41
CA GLU A 5 -9.18 -14.04 -26.16
C GLU A 5 -8.57 -14.96 -25.13
N ASN A 6 -7.99 -16.05 -25.57
CA ASN A 6 -7.35 -16.98 -24.67
C ASN A 6 -6.12 -16.36 -24.03
N ALA A 7 -5.33 -15.64 -24.80
CA ALA A 7 -4.17 -14.96 -24.26
C ALA A 7 -4.56 -13.89 -23.27
N ASP A 8 -5.62 -13.12 -23.60
CA ASP A 8 -6.14 -12.11 -22.72
C ASP A 8 -6.59 -12.71 -21.40
N HIS A 9 -7.28 -13.83 -21.49
CA HIS A 9 -7.80 -14.50 -20.30
C HIS A 9 -6.68 -14.97 -19.38
N GLU A 10 -5.65 -15.54 -19.96
CA GLU A 10 -4.51 -16.00 -19.18
C GLU A 10 -3.78 -14.83 -18.54
N LEU A 11 -3.62 -13.73 -19.26
CA LEU A 11 -2.98 -12.55 -18.71
C LEU A 11 -3.78 -11.97 -17.57
N LEU A 12 -5.10 -11.96 -17.68
CA LEU A 12 -5.95 -11.48 -16.59
C LEU A 12 -5.83 -12.33 -15.34
N LEU A 13 -5.78 -13.64 -15.50
CA LEU A 13 -5.62 -14.54 -14.37
C LEU A 13 -4.28 -14.34 -13.68
N ALA A 14 -3.21 -14.23 -14.45
CA ALA A 14 -1.89 -14.01 -13.89
C ALA A 14 -1.82 -12.68 -13.17
N HIS A 15 -2.42 -11.66 -13.75
CA HIS A 15 -2.45 -10.34 -13.15
C HIS A 15 -3.23 -10.35 -11.84
N ARG A 16 -4.36 -11.04 -11.77
CA ARG A 16 -5.13 -11.16 -10.54
C ARG A 16 -4.35 -11.83 -9.43
N GLN A 17 -3.66 -12.91 -9.75
CA GLN A 17 -2.88 -13.63 -8.75
C GLN A 17 -1.78 -12.74 -8.19
N GLU A 18 -1.11 -12.01 -9.05
CA GLU A 18 -0.07 -11.10 -8.61
C GLU A 18 -0.65 -9.98 -7.76
N THR A 19 -1.78 -9.43 -8.15
CA THR A 19 -2.45 -8.38 -7.40
C THR A 19 -2.88 -8.88 -6.02
N ASN A 20 -3.38 -10.10 -5.94
CA ASN A 20 -3.80 -10.68 -4.67
C ASN A 20 -2.60 -10.89 -3.74
N LYS A 21 -1.48 -11.32 -4.27
CA LYS A 21 -0.27 -11.45 -3.47
C LYS A 21 0.22 -10.12 -2.94
N ARG A 22 0.18 -9.09 -3.78
CA ARG A 22 0.55 -7.74 -3.36
C ARG A 22 -0.37 -7.23 -2.28
N LYS A 23 -1.66 -7.47 -2.43
CA LYS A 23 -2.64 -7.05 -1.44
C LYS A 23 -2.41 -7.74 -0.11
N ALA A 24 -2.13 -9.03 -0.14
CA ALA A 24 -1.86 -9.78 1.09
C ALA A 24 -0.61 -9.24 1.78
N LEU A 25 0.43 -8.94 1.02
CA LEU A 25 1.65 -8.36 1.58
C LEU A 25 1.38 -6.99 2.19
N LEU A 26 0.58 -6.19 1.50
CA LEU A 26 0.23 -4.87 1.97
C LEU A 26 -0.57 -4.95 3.27
N ASP A 27 -1.58 -5.80 3.31
CA ASP A 27 -2.40 -5.97 4.50
C ASP A 27 -1.57 -6.41 5.70
N LYS A 28 -0.66 -7.34 5.47
CA LYS A 28 0.22 -7.81 6.53
C LYS A 28 1.18 -6.72 6.98
N ALA A 29 1.73 -5.98 6.04
CA ALA A 29 2.64 -4.89 6.36
C ALA A 29 1.92 -3.76 7.10
N MET A 30 0.68 -3.48 6.74
CA MET A 30 -0.11 -2.47 7.42
C MET A 30 -0.34 -2.80 8.89
N SER A 31 -0.30 -4.07 9.24
CA SER A 31 -0.55 -4.48 10.62
C SER A 31 0.52 -3.99 11.61
N ILE A 32 1.69 -3.61 11.13
CA ILE A 32 2.75 -3.08 12.00
C ILE A 32 2.53 -1.61 12.35
N LEU A 33 1.63 -0.95 11.66
CA LEU A 33 1.35 0.46 11.90
C LEU A 33 0.32 0.61 13.01
N ASN A 34 0.40 1.71 13.77
CA ASN A 34 -0.64 1.99 14.74
C ASN A 34 -1.87 2.54 14.01
N ASP A 35 -2.98 2.67 14.74
CA ASP A 35 -4.25 3.06 14.12
C ASP A 35 -4.18 4.41 13.43
N ARG A 36 -3.52 5.38 14.04
CA ARG A 36 -3.38 6.70 13.46
C ARG A 36 -2.55 6.67 12.18
N GLU A 37 -1.45 5.94 12.21
CA GLU A 37 -0.60 5.80 11.03
C GLU A 37 -1.34 5.14 9.88
N LYS A 38 -2.10 4.08 10.17
CA LYS A 38 -2.90 3.40 9.16
C LYS A 38 -3.92 4.34 8.54
N GLU A 39 -4.63 5.05 9.38
CA GLU A 39 -5.70 5.92 8.91
C GLU A 39 -5.16 7.06 8.06
N ILE A 40 -4.09 7.69 8.51
CA ILE A 40 -3.48 8.78 7.76
C ILE A 40 -2.91 8.27 6.43
N LEU A 41 -2.21 7.17 6.47
CA LEU A 41 -1.62 6.61 5.26
C LEU A 41 -2.70 6.21 4.26
N PHE A 42 -3.75 5.56 4.74
CA PHE A 42 -4.86 5.18 3.89
C PHE A 42 -5.53 6.40 3.26
N ASP A 43 -5.87 7.39 4.07
CA ASP A 43 -6.56 8.59 3.58
C ASP A 43 -5.73 9.39 2.61
N ARG A 44 -4.41 9.35 2.74
CA ARG A 44 -3.54 10.12 1.88
C ARG A 44 -3.13 9.39 0.62
N ARG A 45 -2.95 8.08 0.68
CA ARG A 45 -2.32 7.35 -0.41
C ARG A 45 -3.13 6.21 -0.99
N LEU A 46 -4.02 5.62 -0.22
CA LEU A 46 -4.75 4.43 -0.64
C LEU A 46 -6.22 4.69 -0.93
N ASN A 47 -6.72 5.84 -0.55
CA ASN A 47 -8.11 6.19 -0.79
C ASN A 47 -8.28 6.67 -2.23
N GLU A 48 -9.39 6.30 -2.85
CA GLU A 48 -9.71 6.79 -4.19
C GLU A 48 -9.85 8.31 -4.22
N GLU A 49 -10.30 8.89 -3.13
CA GLU A 49 -10.39 10.34 -2.98
C GLU A 49 -9.47 10.76 -1.85
N PRO A 50 -8.18 10.97 -2.14
CA PRO A 50 -7.23 11.30 -1.09
C PRO A 50 -7.60 12.58 -0.37
N LYS A 51 -7.50 12.55 0.95
CA LYS A 51 -7.77 13.72 1.77
C LYS A 51 -6.55 14.64 1.81
N THR A 52 -6.82 15.91 2.00
CA THR A 52 -5.75 16.91 2.10
C THR A 52 -5.13 16.89 3.48
N LEU A 53 -3.95 17.48 3.58
CA LEU A 53 -3.29 17.62 4.88
C LEU A 53 -4.15 18.47 5.82
N GLU A 54 -4.84 19.48 5.27
CA GLU A 54 -5.70 20.33 6.07
C GLU A 54 -6.87 19.56 6.67
N GLU A 55 -7.51 18.73 5.86
CA GLU A 55 -8.62 17.91 6.34
C GLU A 55 -8.19 16.99 7.47
N LEU A 56 -7.05 16.34 7.31
CA LEU A 56 -6.54 15.43 8.32
C LEU A 56 -6.06 16.19 9.56
N SER A 57 -5.48 17.36 9.36
CA SER A 57 -5.07 18.21 10.45
C SER A 57 -6.26 18.54 11.35
N GLN A 58 -7.39 18.90 10.75
CA GLN A 58 -8.59 19.19 11.50
C GLN A 58 -9.17 17.94 12.16
N LYS A 59 -9.16 16.83 11.45
CA LYS A 59 -9.71 15.57 11.96
C LYS A 59 -8.95 15.09 13.20
N PHE A 60 -7.63 15.13 13.15
CA PHE A 60 -6.80 14.65 14.26
C PHE A 60 -6.36 15.73 15.22
N LYS A 61 -6.69 16.97 14.91
CA LYS A 61 -6.35 18.13 15.76
C LYS A 61 -4.85 18.27 15.99
N ILE A 62 -4.09 18.07 14.94
CA ILE A 62 -2.65 18.29 14.95
C ILE A 62 -2.28 19.09 13.69
N SER A 63 -1.07 19.60 13.63
CA SER A 63 -0.66 20.44 12.51
C SER A 63 -0.54 19.63 11.22
N ARG A 64 -0.64 20.34 10.09
CA ARG A 64 -0.44 19.72 8.78
C ARG A 64 0.96 19.13 8.66
N GLU A 65 1.94 19.83 9.21
CA GLU A 65 3.30 19.33 9.19
C GLU A 65 3.42 18.02 9.97
N ARG A 66 2.73 17.90 11.09
CA ARG A 66 2.73 16.68 11.85
C ARG A 66 2.08 15.53 11.07
N ILE A 67 0.98 15.83 10.37
CA ILE A 67 0.33 14.84 9.51
C ILE A 67 1.31 14.35 8.44
N ARG A 68 2.03 15.28 7.81
CA ARG A 68 3.00 14.93 6.79
C ARG A 68 4.12 14.05 7.35
N GLN A 69 4.59 14.37 8.54
CA GLN A 69 5.62 13.56 9.20
C GLN A 69 5.13 12.14 9.48
N ILE A 70 3.90 12.03 9.97
CA ILE A 70 3.31 10.73 10.27
C ILE A 70 3.12 9.93 8.99
N GLU A 71 2.64 10.57 7.94
CA GLU A 71 2.47 9.91 6.64
C GLU A 71 3.80 9.37 6.13
N ASN A 72 4.83 10.18 6.16
CA ASN A 72 6.15 9.76 5.66
C ASN A 72 6.72 8.62 6.48
N ARG A 73 6.61 8.70 7.79
CA ARG A 73 7.10 7.64 8.68
C ARG A 73 6.34 6.35 8.47
N ALA A 74 5.02 6.44 8.35
CA ALA A 74 4.21 5.26 8.10
C ALA A 74 4.57 4.62 6.78
N PHE A 75 4.78 5.43 5.76
CA PHE A 75 5.14 4.94 4.45
C PHE A 75 6.50 4.23 4.45
N GLU A 76 7.46 4.81 5.15
CA GLU A 76 8.78 4.18 5.28
C GLU A 76 8.70 2.83 5.98
N LYS A 77 7.93 2.77 7.07
CA LYS A 77 7.72 1.51 7.78
C LYS A 77 7.08 0.47 6.88
N LEU A 78 6.08 0.90 6.13
CA LEU A 78 5.36 0.01 5.22
C LEU A 78 6.28 -0.54 4.14
N GLN A 79 7.06 0.32 3.52
CA GLN A 79 8.00 -0.11 2.49
C GLN A 79 9.02 -1.11 3.02
N LYS A 80 9.56 -0.81 4.18
CA LYS A 80 10.54 -1.68 4.79
C LYS A 80 9.96 -3.06 5.11
N GLU A 81 8.76 -3.08 5.66
CA GLU A 81 8.11 -4.33 6.02
C GLU A 81 7.77 -5.15 4.78
N MET A 82 7.27 -4.50 3.74
CA MET A 82 6.94 -5.20 2.50
C MET A 82 8.19 -5.78 1.86
N LEU A 83 9.28 -5.06 1.90
CA LEU A 83 10.52 -5.54 1.33
C LEU A 83 11.05 -6.75 2.11
N GLU A 84 10.98 -6.71 3.43
CA GLU A 84 11.40 -7.83 4.25
C GLU A 84 10.55 -9.07 4.01
N GLN A 85 9.23 -8.89 3.90
CA GLN A 85 8.33 -10.00 3.63
C GLN A 85 8.59 -10.61 2.26
N ALA A 86 8.86 -9.78 1.27
CA ALA A 86 9.19 -10.27 -0.05
C ALA A 86 10.45 -11.12 -0.03
N LYS A 87 11.44 -10.71 0.75
CA LYS A 87 12.65 -11.49 0.90
C LYS A 87 12.40 -12.81 1.60
N GLU A 88 11.60 -12.79 2.66
CA GLU A 88 11.26 -14.00 3.39
C GLU A 88 10.55 -15.01 2.51
N GLN A 89 9.67 -14.53 1.65
CA GLN A 89 8.94 -15.39 0.76
C GLN A 89 9.74 -15.78 -0.48
N LYS A 90 10.95 -15.32 -0.56
CA LYS A 90 11.84 -15.59 -1.69
C LYS A 90 11.30 -15.10 -3.01
N LEU A 91 10.45 -14.11 -2.95
CA LEU A 91 9.88 -13.53 -4.17
C LEU A 91 10.93 -12.86 -5.00
N ILE A 92 11.98 -12.42 -4.37
CA ILE A 92 13.05 -11.73 -5.05
C ILE A 92 14.38 -12.44 -4.91
N SER A 93 14.38 -13.59 -4.32
CA SER A 93 15.60 -14.34 -4.19
C SER A 93 15.87 -15.15 -5.43
N VAL A 94 15.20 -14.84 -6.46
CA VAL A 94 15.42 -15.49 -7.72
C VAL A 94 16.68 -14.90 -8.29
N ASN A 95 17.72 -15.34 -7.96
CA ASN A 95 18.96 -14.80 -8.48
C ASN A 95 19.65 -15.78 -9.34
#